data_82b74e7d5003a19bc22d92eadda2118c
#
_entry.id   82b74e7d5003a19bc22d92eadda2118c
#
_cell.length_a   1.000
_cell.length_b   1.000
_cell.length_c   1.000
_cell.angle_alpha   90.00
_cell.angle_beta   90.00
_cell.angle_gamma   90.00
#
_symmetry.space_group_name_H-M   'P 1'
#
loop_
_entity.id
_entity.type
_entity.pdbx_description
1 polymer ?
#
loop_
_entity_poly.entity_id
_entity_poly.type
_entity_poly.pdbx_seq_one_letter_code
_entity_poly.pdbx_strand_id
1 'polypeptide(L)' 'FIDVKGELNQSITSKNVLIVRNTGKVTGDVTYGEIEIERGGKIKGGMKQV' A
#
# COMPACT_ATOMS: atom_id res chain seq x y z
N PHE A 1 11.04 0.25 0.05
CA PHE A 1 10.43 1.57 0.18
C PHE A 1 9.56 1.84 -1.05
N ILE A 2 8.27 1.74 -0.88
CA ILE A 2 7.32 1.92 -1.97
C ILE A 2 6.40 3.08 -1.63
N ASP A 3 6.24 3.98 -2.59
CA ASP A 3 5.44 5.19 -2.45
C ASP A 3 4.29 5.12 -3.45
N VAL A 4 3.07 5.00 -2.97
CA VAL A 4 1.89 4.84 -3.82
C VAL A 4 1.15 6.16 -3.91
N LYS A 5 1.11 6.73 -5.11
CA LYS A 5 0.48 8.03 -5.36
C LYS A 5 -0.72 7.98 -6.29
N GLY A 6 -1.10 6.83 -6.76
CA GLY A 6 -2.21 6.70 -7.69
C GLY A 6 -2.93 5.41 -7.45
N GLU A 7 -3.74 5.01 -8.38
CA GLU A 7 -4.47 3.76 -8.27
C GLU A 7 -3.58 2.59 -8.67
N LEU A 8 -3.61 1.55 -7.86
CA LEU A 8 -2.79 0.37 -8.08
C LEU A 8 -3.65 -0.86 -7.89
N ASN A 9 -3.72 -1.69 -8.93
CA ASN A 9 -4.55 -2.91 -8.95
C ASN A 9 -3.70 -4.17 -9.02
N GLN A 10 -2.58 -4.19 -8.34
CA GLN A 10 -1.65 -5.31 -8.40
C GLN A 10 -1.26 -5.78 -7.02
N SER A 11 -0.75 -7.00 -6.96
CA SER A 11 -0.15 -7.49 -5.72
C SER A 11 1.15 -6.75 -5.46
N ILE A 12 1.33 -6.30 -4.24
CA ILE A 12 2.53 -5.61 -3.82
C ILE A 12 3.21 -6.42 -2.73
N THR A 13 4.50 -6.65 -2.87
CA THR A 13 5.31 -7.25 -1.82
C THR A 13 6.44 -6.30 -1.49
N SER A 14 6.47 -5.81 -0.27
CA SER A 14 7.52 -4.93 0.21
C SER A 14 7.97 -5.40 1.57
N LYS A 15 9.25 -5.70 1.71
CA LYS A 15 9.81 -6.10 2.99
C LYS A 15 10.24 -4.90 3.84
N ASN A 16 10.17 -3.73 3.28
CA ASN A 16 10.55 -2.49 3.96
C ASN A 16 9.30 -1.67 4.23
N VAL A 17 9.39 -0.37 4.08
CA VAL A 17 8.28 0.54 4.35
C VAL A 17 7.43 0.73 3.11
N LEU A 18 6.13 0.59 3.26
CA LEU A 18 5.16 0.93 2.23
C LEU A 18 4.43 2.19 2.66
N ILE A 19 4.48 3.21 1.82
CA ILE A 19 3.81 4.48 2.10
C ILE A 19 2.70 4.68 1.09
N VAL A 20 1.48 4.82 1.59
CA VAL A 20 0.32 5.14 0.76
C VAL A 20 0.01 6.61 0.95
N ARG A 21 0.18 7.38 -0.11
CA ARG A 21 -0.06 8.82 -0.06
C ARG A 21 -1.55 9.14 -0.05
N ASN A 22 -1.89 10.39 0.19
CA ASN A 22 -3.28 10.81 0.29
C ASN A 22 -4.06 10.62 -1.01
N THR A 23 -3.38 10.51 -2.13
CA THR A 23 -4.01 10.21 -3.42
C THR A 23 -3.84 8.75 -3.83
N GLY A 24 -3.22 7.94 -2.98
CA GLY A 24 -2.98 6.54 -3.29
C GLY A 24 -4.20 5.67 -3.05
N LYS A 25 -4.37 4.68 -3.90
CA LYS A 25 -5.42 3.69 -3.75
C LYS A 25 -4.90 2.33 -4.21
N VAL A 26 -4.99 1.36 -3.35
CA VAL A 26 -4.52 0.00 -3.65
C VAL A 26 -5.70 -0.95 -3.59
N THR A 27 -5.89 -1.74 -4.63
CA THR A 27 -7.01 -2.67 -4.70
C THR A 27 -6.57 -4.13 -4.79
N GLY A 28 -5.28 -4.41 -4.85
CA GLY A 28 -4.77 -5.78 -4.88
C GLY A 28 -4.31 -6.24 -3.51
N ASP A 29 -3.62 -7.36 -3.48
CA ASP A 29 -3.05 -7.89 -2.25
C ASP A 29 -1.76 -7.14 -1.90
N VAL A 30 -1.60 -6.85 -0.63
CA VAL A 30 -0.42 -6.13 -0.14
C VAL A 30 0.27 -6.94 0.95
N THR A 31 1.55 -7.19 0.74
CA THR A 31 2.40 -7.79 1.77
C THR A 31 3.46 -6.75 2.13
N TYR A 32 3.58 -6.43 3.40
CA TYR A 32 4.46 -5.35 3.83
C TYR A 32 5.21 -5.70 5.11
N GLY A 33 6.36 -5.07 5.30
CA GLY A 33 7.06 -5.10 6.57
C GLY A 33 6.51 -4.04 7.51
N GLU A 34 6.49 -2.80 7.05
CA GLU A 34 5.87 -1.68 7.75
C GLU A 34 5.01 -0.90 6.77
N ILE A 35 3.95 -0.30 7.26
CA ILE A 35 3.05 0.47 6.41
C ILE A 35 2.71 1.80 7.05
N GLU A 36 2.65 2.83 6.21
CA GLU A 36 2.13 4.14 6.59
C GLU A 36 1.09 4.55 5.57
N ILE A 37 -0.06 4.99 6.05
CA ILE A 37 -1.13 5.47 5.18
C ILE A 37 -1.43 6.90 5.56
N GLU A 38 -1.30 7.80 4.58
CA GLU A 38 -1.66 9.19 4.80
C GLU A 38 -3.16 9.36 4.79
N ARG A 39 -3.62 10.44 5.39
CA ARG A 39 -5.05 10.74 5.40
C ARG A 39 -5.56 10.85 3.96
N GLY A 40 -6.61 10.14 3.64
CA GLY A 40 -7.15 10.09 2.29
C GLY A 40 -6.69 8.89 1.48
N GLY A 41 -5.60 8.24 1.88
CA GLY A 41 -5.16 7.02 1.21
C GLY A 41 -6.10 5.87 1.50
N LYS A 42 -6.26 4.96 0.53
CA LYS A 42 -7.18 3.83 0.66
C LYS A 42 -6.55 2.54 0.20
N ILE A 43 -6.86 1.47 0.89
CA ILE A 43 -6.49 0.13 0.48
C ILE A 43 -7.74 -0.73 0.55
N LYS A 44 -8.09 -1.36 -0.57
CA LYS A 44 -9.28 -2.19 -0.68
C LYS A 44 -8.92 -3.62 -1.06
N GLY A 45 -7.83 -4.10 -0.70
CA GLY A 45 -7.46 -5.49 -0.98
C GLY A 45 -7.10 -6.19 0.31
N GLY A 46 -6.49 -7.34 0.17
CA GLY A 46 -5.95 -8.05 1.31
C GLY A 46 -4.66 -7.40 1.76
N MET A 47 -4.46 -7.32 3.05
CA MET A 47 -3.22 -6.83 3.62
C MET A 47 -2.61 -7.91 4.48
N LYS A 48 -1.32 -8.09 4.33
CA LYS A 48 -0.63 -9.12 5.07
C LYS A 48 0.73 -8.59 5.51
N GLN A 49 1.03 -8.74 6.77
CA GLN A 49 2.30 -8.32 7.31
C GLN A 49 3.30 -9.47 7.29
N VAL A 50 4.50 -9.16 6.87
CA VAL A 50 5.58 -10.14 6.84
C VAL A 50 6.05 -10.48 8.25
#